data_8511515580f2b637dbc114e9eb2313a5
#
_entry.id   8511515580f2b637dbc114e9eb2313a5
#
_cell.length_a   1.000
_cell.length_b   1.000
_cell.length_c   1.000
_cell.angle_alpha   90.00
_cell.angle_beta   90.00
_cell.angle_gamma   90.00
#
_symmetry.space_group_name_H-M   'P 1'
#
loop_
_entity.id
_entity.type
_entity.pdbx_description
1 polymer ?
#
loop_
_entity_poly.entity_id
_entity_poly.type
_entity_poly.pdbx_seq_one_letter_code
_entity_poly.pdbx_strand_id
1 'polypeptide(L)'
;MSDTPLKTRRFSRETAPVRDTLISYSMLLPFLAVFFVFTLLPIGAAVLLSFTDFNMLELPGFVGLVNYRRLLLEDRVFLIALKNTLIFAIITGPVSYILAFVFAWVINELPRRLRVLMTVVFYAPSVSGNVYFVWKYLFSGDSYGFINGMLMNLGIISEPILWLTDPAYNLGVIIIIQLWLSLGVSFLAFIAGFQSIDRSQCEAGAIDGIGNRFQELWHILIPNMKSMLLFGA
;
A
#
# COMPACT_ATOMS: atom_id res chain seq x y z
N MET A 1 -7.30 8.09 -59.76
CA MET A 1 -6.40 7.78 -58.65
C MET A 1 -5.82 9.12 -58.20
N SER A 2 -6.38 9.68 -57.12
CA SER A 2 -5.94 10.95 -56.58
C SER A 2 -5.37 10.67 -55.18
N ASP A 3 -4.06 10.74 -55.09
CA ASP A 3 -3.32 10.62 -53.84
C ASP A 3 -3.56 11.87 -52.99
N THR A 4 -4.34 11.70 -51.91
CA THR A 4 -4.49 12.75 -50.90
C THR A 4 -3.46 12.45 -49.80
N PRO A 5 -2.44 13.32 -49.55
CA PRO A 5 -1.46 13.07 -48.51
C PRO A 5 -2.11 13.20 -47.12
N LEU A 6 -1.93 12.20 -46.31
CA LEU A 6 -2.29 12.18 -44.86
C LEU A 6 -1.56 13.33 -44.16
N LYS A 7 -2.30 14.36 -43.78
CA LYS A 7 -1.83 15.49 -42.98
C LYS A 7 -1.51 14.98 -41.55
N THR A 8 -0.26 14.71 -41.28
CA THR A 8 0.24 14.45 -39.92
C THR A 8 -0.04 15.70 -39.07
N ARG A 9 -1.02 15.60 -38.16
CA ARG A 9 -1.24 16.61 -37.12
C ARG A 9 0.00 16.61 -36.20
N ARG A 10 0.92 17.54 -36.45
CA ARG A 10 1.88 17.95 -35.42
C ARG A 10 1.08 18.48 -34.25
N PHE A 11 1.14 17.81 -33.11
CA PHE A 11 0.77 18.40 -31.84
C PHE A 11 1.73 19.56 -31.56
N SER A 12 1.35 20.75 -31.97
CA SER A 12 1.99 21.96 -31.49
C SER A 12 1.68 22.03 -29.99
N ARG A 13 2.71 22.07 -29.14
CA ARG A 13 2.58 22.50 -27.75
C ARG A 13 2.12 23.96 -27.82
N GLU A 14 0.81 24.17 -27.89
CA GLU A 14 0.23 25.49 -27.62
C GLU A 14 0.60 25.82 -26.17
N THR A 15 1.46 26.80 -25.97
CA THR A 15 1.69 27.45 -24.69
C THR A 15 0.33 27.97 -24.24
N ALA A 16 -0.23 27.35 -23.20
CA ALA A 16 -1.51 27.77 -22.65
C ALA A 16 -1.48 29.29 -22.41
N PRO A 17 -2.49 30.04 -22.86
CA PRO A 17 -2.51 31.48 -22.70
C PRO A 17 -2.35 31.80 -21.19
N VAL A 18 -1.56 32.81 -20.87
CA VAL A 18 -1.23 33.23 -19.48
C VAL A 18 -2.49 33.33 -18.60
N ARG A 19 -3.61 33.70 -19.18
CA ARG A 19 -4.93 33.75 -18.53
C ARG A 19 -5.40 32.38 -18.00
N ASP A 20 -5.25 31.31 -18.79
CA ASP A 20 -5.71 29.98 -18.38
C ASP A 20 -4.79 29.40 -17.28
N THR A 21 -3.53 29.76 -17.33
CA THR A 21 -2.56 29.45 -16.28
C THR A 21 -2.91 30.16 -14.97
N LEU A 22 -3.25 31.45 -15.02
CA LEU A 22 -3.67 32.23 -13.85
C LEU A 22 -4.98 31.68 -13.24
N ILE A 23 -5.95 31.32 -14.05
CA ILE A 23 -7.22 30.71 -13.59
C ILE A 23 -6.91 29.37 -12.87
N SER A 24 -6.07 28.53 -13.46
CA SER A 24 -5.67 27.26 -12.85
C SER A 24 -4.99 27.44 -11.50
N TYR A 25 -4.06 28.40 -11.36
CA TYR A 25 -3.43 28.71 -10.08
C TYR A 25 -4.41 29.30 -9.07
N SER A 26 -5.35 30.14 -9.49
CA SER A 26 -6.35 30.70 -8.58
C SER A 26 -7.29 29.62 -8.01
N MET A 27 -7.61 28.59 -8.80
CA MET A 27 -8.40 27.44 -8.32
C MET A 27 -7.62 26.52 -7.36
N LEU A 28 -6.29 26.45 -7.51
CA LEU A 28 -5.43 25.68 -6.61
C LEU A 28 -5.10 26.44 -5.31
N LEU A 29 -5.20 27.76 -5.30
CA LEU A 29 -4.78 28.62 -4.19
C LEU A 29 -5.46 28.26 -2.85
N PRO A 30 -6.77 28.01 -2.75
CA PRO A 30 -7.40 27.62 -1.49
C PRO A 30 -6.80 26.31 -0.93
N PHE A 31 -6.61 25.31 -1.78
CA PHE A 31 -5.98 24.04 -1.39
C PHE A 31 -4.52 24.27 -0.94
N LEU A 32 -3.73 25.01 -1.72
CA LEU A 32 -2.34 25.28 -1.40
C LEU A 32 -2.19 26.10 -0.10
N ALA A 33 -3.10 27.03 0.16
CA ALA A 33 -3.09 27.81 1.41
C ALA A 33 -3.33 26.91 2.63
N VAL A 34 -4.35 26.04 2.57
CA VAL A 34 -4.64 25.07 3.63
C VAL A 34 -3.48 24.08 3.79
N PHE A 35 -2.94 23.57 2.71
CA PHE A 35 -1.80 22.65 2.72
C PHE A 35 -0.54 23.31 3.33
N PHE A 36 -0.26 24.56 2.97
CA PHE A 36 0.86 25.31 3.52
C PHE A 36 0.71 25.52 5.03
N VAL A 37 -0.45 26.00 5.48
CA VAL A 37 -0.68 26.33 6.90
C VAL A 37 -0.74 25.07 7.77
N PHE A 38 -1.39 24.01 7.32
CA PHE A 38 -1.64 22.82 8.16
C PHE A 38 -0.66 21.66 7.91
N THR A 39 0.14 21.73 6.86
CA THR A 39 1.12 20.69 6.56
C THR A 39 2.54 21.23 6.53
N LEU A 40 2.85 22.16 5.64
CA LEU A 40 4.22 22.63 5.46
C LEU A 40 4.74 23.45 6.65
N LEU A 41 3.92 24.36 7.21
CA LEU A 41 4.32 25.19 8.32
C LEU A 41 4.61 24.37 9.59
N PRO A 42 3.76 23.42 10.05
CA PRO A 42 4.08 22.56 11.18
C PRO A 42 5.32 21.68 10.94
N ILE A 43 5.50 21.15 9.73
CA ILE A 43 6.72 20.38 9.39
C ILE A 43 7.95 21.27 9.50
N GLY A 44 7.92 22.47 8.91
CA GLY A 44 9.02 23.44 9.01
C GLY A 44 9.33 23.82 10.45
N ALA A 45 8.29 24.11 11.25
CA ALA A 45 8.45 24.38 12.68
C ALA A 45 9.07 23.19 13.43
N ALA A 46 8.61 21.96 13.18
CA ALA A 46 9.17 20.76 13.80
C ALA A 46 10.65 20.57 13.44
N VAL A 47 11.03 20.80 12.19
CA VAL A 47 12.44 20.74 11.75
C VAL A 47 13.29 21.80 12.47
N LEU A 48 12.80 23.03 12.58
CA LEU A 48 13.55 24.10 13.29
C LEU A 48 13.66 23.79 14.78
N LEU A 49 12.57 23.37 15.42
CA LEU A 49 12.55 23.02 16.84
C LEU A 49 13.39 21.79 17.17
N SER A 50 13.62 20.89 16.21
CA SER A 50 14.45 19.69 16.43
C SER A 50 15.92 20.02 16.74
N PHE A 51 16.39 21.23 16.40
CA PHE A 51 17.72 21.72 16.74
C PHE A 51 17.76 22.50 18.06
N THR A 52 16.65 22.53 18.80
CA THR A 52 16.52 23.26 20.06
C THR A 52 16.16 22.32 21.22
N ASP A 53 16.27 22.81 22.45
CA ASP A 53 15.83 22.13 23.67
C ASP A 53 14.35 22.41 24.02
N PHE A 54 13.54 22.69 23.02
CA PHE A 54 12.14 23.07 23.18
C PHE A 54 11.34 22.04 24.00
N ASN A 55 10.80 22.48 25.14
CA ASN A 55 10.06 21.66 26.09
C ASN A 55 8.62 22.17 26.36
N MET A 56 8.12 23.11 25.55
CA MET A 56 6.82 23.79 25.69
C MET A 56 6.67 24.69 26.94
N LEU A 57 7.65 24.76 27.82
CA LEU A 57 7.59 25.55 29.06
C LEU A 57 8.48 26.78 28.99
N GLU A 58 9.61 26.69 28.30
CA GLU A 58 10.62 27.72 28.19
C GLU A 58 10.88 28.10 26.75
N LEU A 59 11.51 29.24 26.53
CA LEU A 59 11.91 29.65 25.20
C LEU A 59 13.00 28.68 24.66
N PRO A 60 12.89 28.26 23.38
CA PRO A 60 13.81 27.27 22.83
C PRO A 60 15.24 27.80 22.72
N GLY A 61 16.20 27.16 23.38
CA GLY A 61 17.63 27.39 23.22
C GLY A 61 18.18 26.51 22.07
N PHE A 62 19.14 27.04 21.30
CA PHE A 62 19.74 26.28 20.22
C PHE A 62 20.76 25.27 20.75
N VAL A 63 20.52 23.97 20.53
CA VAL A 63 21.40 22.86 20.97
C VAL A 63 22.06 22.10 19.80
N GLY A 64 21.82 22.52 18.56
CA GLY A 64 22.37 21.89 17.37
C GLY A 64 21.90 20.44 17.20
N LEU A 65 22.84 19.49 17.01
CA LEU A 65 22.55 18.07 16.73
C LEU A 65 22.44 17.18 17.98
N VAL A 66 22.40 17.74 19.18
CA VAL A 66 22.36 16.97 20.44
C VAL A 66 21.15 16.02 20.48
N ASN A 67 19.99 16.48 20.07
CA ASN A 67 18.77 15.67 20.03
C ASN A 67 18.92 14.47 19.09
N TYR A 68 19.50 14.68 17.91
CA TYR A 68 19.75 13.60 16.94
C TYR A 68 20.78 12.60 17.44
N ARG A 69 21.85 13.08 18.08
CA ARG A 69 22.85 12.20 18.69
C ARG A 69 22.22 11.34 19.78
N ARG A 70 21.43 11.93 20.67
CA ARG A 70 20.73 11.21 21.74
C ARG A 70 19.81 10.16 21.16
N LEU A 71 18.99 10.54 20.17
CA LEU A 71 18.03 9.66 19.52
C LEU A 71 18.71 8.45 18.84
N LEU A 72 19.80 8.67 18.10
CA LEU A 72 20.42 7.65 17.27
C LEU A 72 21.47 6.81 18.00
N LEU A 73 22.06 7.32 19.08
CA LEU A 73 23.17 6.64 19.77
C LEU A 73 22.85 6.21 21.21
N GLU A 74 21.90 6.89 21.86
CA GLU A 74 21.65 6.69 23.28
C GLU A 74 20.25 6.08 23.55
N ASP A 75 19.24 6.37 22.71
CA ASP A 75 17.87 5.87 22.87
C ASP A 75 17.71 4.49 22.27
N ARG A 76 17.82 3.46 23.13
CA ARG A 76 17.62 2.06 22.73
C ARG A 76 16.19 1.76 22.28
N VAL A 77 15.19 2.45 22.84
CA VAL A 77 13.78 2.24 22.47
C VAL A 77 13.55 2.70 21.04
N PHE A 78 14.09 3.88 20.68
CA PHE A 78 14.04 4.38 19.31
C PHE A 78 14.72 3.44 18.32
N LEU A 79 15.92 2.93 18.65
CA LEU A 79 16.66 2.02 17.76
C LEU A 79 15.91 0.70 17.53
N ILE A 80 15.28 0.15 18.57
CA ILE A 80 14.44 -1.05 18.44
C ILE A 80 13.20 -0.73 17.59
N ALA A 81 12.53 0.39 17.84
CA ALA A 81 11.36 0.82 17.08
C ALA A 81 11.72 1.04 15.59
N LEU A 82 12.85 1.71 15.32
CA LEU A 82 13.34 1.93 13.96
C LEU A 82 13.61 0.61 13.23
N LYS A 83 14.31 -0.32 13.89
CA LYS A 83 14.56 -1.66 13.34
C LYS A 83 13.26 -2.39 13.01
N ASN A 84 12.30 -2.40 13.95
CA ASN A 84 11.02 -3.07 13.76
C ASN A 84 10.21 -2.42 12.63
N THR A 85 10.22 -1.09 12.54
CA THR A 85 9.56 -0.34 11.45
C THR A 85 10.17 -0.67 10.10
N LEU A 86 11.49 -0.74 10.00
CA LEU A 86 12.17 -1.12 8.76
C LEU A 86 11.85 -2.55 8.33
N ILE A 87 11.90 -3.50 9.28
CA ILE A 87 11.53 -4.90 9.01
C ILE A 87 10.07 -4.97 8.55
N PHE A 88 9.18 -4.29 9.27
CA PHE A 88 7.76 -4.22 8.92
C PHE A 88 7.56 -3.65 7.50
N ALA A 89 8.16 -2.50 7.18
CA ALA A 89 8.01 -1.84 5.89
C ALA A 89 8.59 -2.67 4.73
N ILE A 90 9.79 -3.25 4.91
CA ILE A 90 10.44 -4.07 3.87
C ILE A 90 9.66 -5.36 3.59
N ILE A 91 9.06 -5.95 4.61
CA ILE A 91 8.25 -7.17 4.41
C ILE A 91 6.87 -6.80 3.86
N THR A 92 6.15 -5.88 4.52
CA THR A 92 4.76 -5.61 4.15
C THR A 92 4.63 -4.90 2.81
N GLY A 93 5.51 -3.98 2.45
CA GLY A 93 5.45 -3.27 1.18
C GLY A 93 5.48 -4.21 -0.03
N PRO A 94 6.60 -4.87 -0.31
CA PRO A 94 6.71 -5.75 -1.48
C PRO A 94 5.78 -6.96 -1.42
N VAL A 95 5.63 -7.59 -0.23
CA VAL A 95 4.82 -8.81 -0.11
C VAL A 95 3.34 -8.50 -0.31
N SER A 96 2.82 -7.40 0.23
CA SER A 96 1.41 -7.02 0.03
C SER A 96 1.11 -6.72 -1.44
N TYR A 97 2.02 -6.04 -2.13
CA TYR A 97 1.88 -5.77 -3.56
C TYR A 97 1.82 -7.06 -4.38
N ILE A 98 2.76 -7.98 -4.12
CA ILE A 98 2.80 -9.30 -4.80
C ILE A 98 1.54 -10.11 -4.47
N LEU A 99 1.13 -10.15 -3.20
CA LEU A 99 -0.09 -10.86 -2.78
C LEU A 99 -1.33 -10.28 -3.46
N ALA A 100 -1.50 -8.95 -3.45
CA ALA A 100 -2.63 -8.30 -4.11
C ALA A 100 -2.68 -8.64 -5.61
N PHE A 101 -1.54 -8.64 -6.29
CA PHE A 101 -1.43 -8.99 -7.70
C PHE A 101 -1.76 -10.47 -7.95
N VAL A 102 -1.16 -11.38 -7.17
CA VAL A 102 -1.38 -12.83 -7.32
C VAL A 102 -2.83 -13.20 -7.03
N PHE A 103 -3.42 -12.67 -5.94
CA PHE A 103 -4.84 -12.92 -5.64
C PHE A 103 -5.76 -12.34 -6.72
N ALA A 104 -5.46 -11.15 -7.23
CA ALA A 104 -6.24 -10.56 -8.32
C ALA A 104 -6.16 -11.44 -9.59
N TRP A 105 -4.97 -11.94 -9.92
CA TRP A 105 -4.79 -12.84 -11.05
C TRP A 105 -5.58 -14.14 -10.88
N VAL A 106 -5.41 -14.85 -9.76
CA VAL A 106 -6.12 -16.11 -9.48
C VAL A 106 -7.65 -15.90 -9.47
N ILE A 107 -8.12 -14.83 -8.82
CA ILE A 107 -9.55 -14.53 -8.76
C ILE A 107 -10.09 -14.16 -10.14
N ASN A 108 -9.30 -13.52 -11.00
CA ASN A 108 -9.73 -13.19 -12.36
C ASN A 108 -9.99 -14.42 -13.23
N GLU A 109 -9.33 -15.55 -12.96
CA GLU A 109 -9.56 -16.83 -13.67
C GLU A 109 -10.89 -17.50 -13.26
N LEU A 110 -11.51 -17.10 -12.17
CA LEU A 110 -12.73 -17.70 -11.67
C LEU A 110 -13.96 -17.34 -12.55
N PRO A 111 -14.99 -18.19 -12.58
CA PRO A 111 -16.28 -17.86 -13.19
C PRO A 111 -16.85 -16.56 -12.59
N ARG A 112 -17.54 -15.77 -13.40
CA ARG A 112 -18.03 -14.42 -13.04
C ARG A 112 -18.67 -14.32 -11.65
N ARG A 113 -19.53 -15.30 -11.28
CA ARG A 113 -20.22 -15.28 -9.97
C ARG A 113 -19.25 -15.45 -8.81
N LEU A 114 -18.33 -16.40 -8.95
CA LEU A 114 -17.31 -16.68 -7.91
C LEU A 114 -16.29 -15.54 -7.81
N ARG A 115 -15.90 -14.97 -8.94
CA ARG A 115 -15.02 -13.79 -9.00
C ARG A 115 -15.59 -12.63 -8.21
N VAL A 116 -16.86 -12.28 -8.44
CA VAL A 116 -17.52 -11.18 -7.69
C VAL A 116 -17.55 -11.47 -6.19
N LEU A 117 -17.95 -12.69 -5.80
CA LEU A 117 -17.98 -13.08 -4.39
C LEU A 117 -16.58 -12.98 -3.75
N MET A 118 -15.56 -13.55 -4.38
CA MET A 118 -14.19 -13.49 -3.87
C MET A 118 -13.65 -12.06 -3.81
N THR A 119 -13.92 -11.25 -4.84
CA THR A 119 -13.52 -9.83 -4.83
C THR A 119 -14.13 -9.10 -3.63
N VAL A 120 -15.40 -9.31 -3.33
CA VAL A 120 -16.04 -8.69 -2.16
C VAL A 120 -15.42 -9.20 -0.86
N VAL A 121 -15.21 -10.49 -0.71
CA VAL A 121 -14.63 -11.10 0.50
C VAL A 121 -13.22 -10.59 0.77
N PHE A 122 -12.38 -10.51 -0.25
CA PHE A 122 -11.00 -10.04 -0.09
C PHE A 122 -10.87 -8.51 0.04
N TYR A 123 -11.84 -7.75 -0.49
CA TYR A 123 -11.87 -6.30 -0.36
C TYR A 123 -12.53 -5.82 0.94
N ALA A 124 -13.50 -6.58 1.48
CA ALA A 124 -14.26 -6.21 2.68
C ALA A 124 -13.40 -5.76 3.87
N PRO A 125 -12.24 -6.39 4.17
CA PRO A 125 -11.38 -5.98 5.27
C PRO A 125 -10.89 -4.53 5.16
N SER A 126 -10.56 -4.07 3.96
CA SER A 126 -10.03 -2.73 3.75
C SER A 126 -11.05 -1.60 3.95
N VAL A 127 -12.35 -1.93 3.89
CA VAL A 127 -13.44 -0.97 4.08
C VAL A 127 -13.98 -0.96 5.52
N SER A 128 -13.78 -2.06 6.25
CA SER A 128 -14.32 -2.20 7.60
C SER A 128 -13.39 -1.56 8.64
N GLY A 129 -13.83 -0.46 9.26
CA GLY A 129 -13.07 0.21 10.33
C GLY A 129 -12.85 -0.61 11.60
N ASN A 130 -13.63 -1.68 11.80
CA ASN A 130 -13.63 -2.49 13.03
C ASN A 130 -12.93 -3.86 12.88
N VAL A 131 -12.28 -4.10 11.78
CA VAL A 131 -11.62 -5.39 11.50
C VAL A 131 -10.56 -5.77 12.55
N TYR A 132 -9.91 -4.80 13.16
CA TYR A 132 -8.92 -5.04 14.23
C TYR A 132 -9.49 -5.79 15.43
N PHE A 133 -10.79 -5.63 15.75
CA PHE A 133 -11.42 -6.37 16.84
C PHE A 133 -11.48 -7.88 16.56
N VAL A 134 -11.70 -8.27 15.31
CA VAL A 134 -11.69 -9.69 14.90
C VAL A 134 -10.32 -10.30 15.15
N TRP A 135 -9.27 -9.60 14.74
CA TRP A 135 -7.88 -10.05 14.95
C TRP A 135 -7.49 -10.09 16.43
N LYS A 136 -7.93 -9.09 17.20
CA LYS A 136 -7.71 -9.08 18.65
C LYS A 136 -8.37 -10.28 19.32
N TYR A 137 -9.54 -10.70 18.86
CA TYR A 137 -10.21 -11.90 19.37
C TYR A 137 -9.50 -13.18 18.91
N LEU A 138 -9.12 -13.28 17.64
CA LEU A 138 -8.41 -14.44 17.12
C LEU A 138 -7.07 -14.68 17.82
N PHE A 139 -6.28 -13.62 18.01
CA PHE A 139 -4.98 -13.65 18.65
C PHE A 139 -5.03 -13.24 20.14
N SER A 140 -6.14 -13.48 20.81
CA SER A 140 -6.22 -13.26 22.26
C SER A 140 -5.18 -14.11 22.98
N GLY A 141 -4.50 -13.51 23.98
CA GLY A 141 -3.43 -14.17 24.73
C GLY A 141 -3.94 -15.11 25.84
N ASP A 142 -5.24 -15.33 25.95
CA ASP A 142 -5.84 -16.25 26.91
C ASP A 142 -6.11 -17.64 26.32
N SER A 143 -6.45 -18.60 27.17
CA SER A 143 -6.77 -19.97 26.77
C SER A 143 -8.07 -20.08 25.94
N TYR A 144 -8.92 -19.05 25.98
CA TYR A 144 -10.17 -18.97 25.25
C TYR A 144 -10.00 -18.27 23.91
N GLY A 145 -8.83 -17.66 23.64
CA GLY A 145 -8.48 -17.10 22.34
C GLY A 145 -8.59 -18.18 21.26
N PHE A 146 -9.19 -17.84 20.12
CA PHE A 146 -9.49 -18.83 19.09
C PHE A 146 -8.26 -19.64 18.66
N ILE A 147 -7.14 -18.97 18.39
CA ILE A 147 -5.90 -19.63 17.95
C ILE A 147 -5.28 -20.44 19.08
N ASN A 148 -5.17 -19.87 20.30
CA ASN A 148 -4.65 -20.60 21.46
C ASN A 148 -5.50 -21.83 21.77
N GLY A 149 -6.82 -21.69 21.83
CA GLY A 149 -7.74 -22.80 22.07
C GLY A 149 -7.60 -23.91 21.02
N MET A 150 -7.46 -23.56 19.75
CA MET A 150 -7.24 -24.52 18.68
C MET A 150 -5.89 -25.24 18.82
N LEU A 151 -4.81 -24.52 19.08
CA LEU A 151 -3.47 -25.10 19.25
C LEU A 151 -3.35 -25.97 20.49
N MET A 152 -3.99 -25.58 21.60
CA MET A 152 -4.05 -26.38 22.83
C MET A 152 -4.87 -27.64 22.63
N ASN A 153 -6.00 -27.59 21.96
CA ASN A 153 -6.83 -28.76 21.65
C ASN A 153 -6.12 -29.75 20.71
N LEU A 154 -5.25 -29.27 19.83
CA LEU A 154 -4.41 -30.10 18.96
C LEU A 154 -3.16 -30.64 19.68
N GLY A 155 -2.93 -30.25 20.95
CA GLY A 155 -1.75 -30.67 21.70
C GLY A 155 -0.42 -30.05 21.22
N ILE A 156 -0.48 -28.99 20.42
CA ILE A 156 0.71 -28.33 19.86
C ILE A 156 1.37 -27.43 20.90
N ILE A 157 0.58 -26.78 21.75
CA ILE A 157 1.04 -25.94 22.85
C ILE A 157 0.38 -26.37 24.15
N SER A 158 1.13 -26.25 25.26
CA SER A 158 0.63 -26.58 26.63
C SER A 158 0.09 -25.36 27.34
N GLU A 159 0.58 -24.17 27.03
CA GLU A 159 0.22 -22.89 27.60
C GLU A 159 -0.17 -21.89 26.55
N PRO A 160 -1.08 -20.92 26.84
CA PRO A 160 -1.49 -19.91 25.88
C PRO A 160 -0.34 -18.95 25.55
N ILE A 161 -0.18 -18.63 24.28
CA ILE A 161 0.83 -17.71 23.77
C ILE A 161 0.26 -16.28 23.79
N LEU A 162 1.06 -15.32 24.26
CA LEU A 162 0.71 -13.89 24.29
C LEU A 162 1.02 -13.22 22.95
N TRP A 163 0.30 -13.59 21.91
CA TRP A 163 0.55 -13.22 20.50
C TRP A 163 0.79 -11.72 20.24
N LEU A 164 0.02 -10.86 20.92
CA LEU A 164 0.02 -9.41 20.67
C LEU A 164 0.93 -8.62 21.61
N THR A 165 1.36 -9.23 22.73
CA THR A 165 2.15 -8.54 23.77
C THR A 165 3.56 -9.08 23.93
N ASP A 166 3.81 -10.34 23.55
CA ASP A 166 5.15 -10.91 23.57
C ASP A 166 5.99 -10.42 22.38
N PRO A 167 7.15 -9.80 22.64
CA PRO A 167 8.06 -9.33 21.59
C PRO A 167 8.50 -10.39 20.57
N ALA A 168 8.46 -11.68 20.95
CA ALA A 168 8.84 -12.77 20.05
C ALA A 168 7.82 -13.00 18.93
N TYR A 169 6.53 -12.71 19.17
CA TYR A 169 5.44 -13.03 18.26
C TYR A 169 4.73 -11.80 17.69
N ASN A 170 4.67 -10.69 18.44
CA ASN A 170 3.81 -9.55 18.10
C ASN A 170 4.11 -8.97 16.73
N LEU A 171 5.38 -8.80 16.36
CA LEU A 171 5.75 -8.24 15.05
C LEU A 171 5.27 -9.14 13.90
N GLY A 172 5.43 -10.46 14.05
CA GLY A 172 4.97 -11.44 13.06
C GLY A 172 3.45 -11.42 12.88
N VAL A 173 2.71 -11.38 13.99
CA VAL A 173 1.24 -11.29 13.98
C VAL A 173 0.78 -9.99 13.31
N ILE A 174 1.38 -8.86 13.66
CA ILE A 174 1.05 -7.56 13.05
C ILE A 174 1.32 -7.56 11.53
N ILE A 175 2.42 -8.19 11.09
CA ILE A 175 2.72 -8.35 9.67
C ILE A 175 1.62 -9.16 8.96
N ILE A 176 1.21 -10.29 9.52
CA ILE A 176 0.14 -11.13 8.95
C ILE A 176 -1.17 -10.35 8.82
N ILE A 177 -1.56 -9.64 9.88
CA ILE A 177 -2.76 -8.80 9.89
C ILE A 177 -2.66 -7.72 8.80
N GLN A 178 -1.51 -7.04 8.72
CA GLN A 178 -1.29 -5.98 7.74
C GLN A 178 -1.32 -6.50 6.30
N LEU A 179 -0.72 -7.64 6.03
CA LEU A 179 -0.77 -8.26 4.70
C LEU A 179 -2.20 -8.57 4.26
N TRP A 180 -3.04 -9.05 5.18
CA TRP A 180 -4.46 -9.30 4.88
C TRP A 180 -5.24 -7.98 4.66
N LEU A 181 -5.00 -6.95 5.48
CA LEU A 181 -5.64 -5.64 5.36
C LEU A 181 -5.19 -4.88 4.11
N SER A 182 -4.01 -5.17 3.60
CA SER A 182 -3.45 -4.50 2.42
C SER A 182 -4.11 -4.90 1.10
N LEU A 183 -4.92 -5.98 1.10
CA LEU A 183 -5.75 -6.37 -0.03
C LEU A 183 -6.91 -5.36 -0.18
N GLY A 184 -6.59 -4.15 -0.62
CA GLY A 184 -7.51 -3.02 -0.71
C GLY A 184 -7.60 -2.45 -2.13
N VAL A 185 -7.33 -1.16 -2.27
CA VAL A 185 -7.48 -0.42 -3.53
C VAL A 185 -6.57 -0.97 -4.62
N SER A 186 -5.32 -1.33 -4.31
CA SER A 186 -4.39 -1.93 -5.28
C SER A 186 -4.90 -3.26 -5.84
N PHE A 187 -5.48 -4.11 -4.99
CA PHE A 187 -6.12 -5.36 -5.41
C PHE A 187 -7.27 -5.12 -6.40
N LEU A 188 -8.16 -4.15 -6.11
CA LEU A 188 -9.23 -3.78 -7.04
C LEU A 188 -8.71 -3.21 -8.35
N ALA A 189 -7.64 -2.39 -8.30
CA ALA A 189 -7.01 -1.86 -9.49
C ALA A 189 -6.44 -2.99 -10.37
N PHE A 190 -5.83 -4.02 -9.78
CA PHE A 190 -5.36 -5.17 -10.52
C PHE A 190 -6.50 -6.00 -11.12
N ILE A 191 -7.60 -6.23 -10.38
CA ILE A 191 -8.80 -6.89 -10.93
C ILE A 191 -9.34 -6.10 -12.14
N ALA A 192 -9.45 -4.78 -12.02
CA ALA A 192 -9.90 -3.92 -13.12
C ALA A 192 -8.91 -3.97 -14.30
N GLY A 193 -7.61 -3.97 -14.02
CA GLY A 193 -6.58 -4.12 -15.02
C GLY A 193 -6.70 -5.42 -15.81
N PHE A 194 -6.84 -6.55 -15.14
CA PHE A 194 -7.04 -7.85 -15.80
C PHE A 194 -8.32 -7.90 -16.64
N GLN A 195 -9.38 -7.26 -16.18
CA GLN A 195 -10.66 -7.22 -16.90
C GLN A 195 -10.66 -6.23 -18.08
N SER A 196 -9.74 -5.29 -18.14
CA SER A 196 -9.61 -4.33 -19.24
C SER A 196 -8.87 -4.88 -20.47
N ILE A 197 -8.20 -6.02 -20.34
CA ILE A 197 -7.44 -6.63 -21.42
C ILE A 197 -8.38 -7.28 -22.43
N ASP A 198 -8.19 -6.98 -23.70
CA ASP A 198 -8.97 -7.56 -24.78
C ASP A 198 -8.61 -9.04 -24.94
N ARG A 199 -9.63 -9.90 -24.94
CA ARG A 199 -9.48 -11.35 -25.14
C ARG A 199 -8.82 -11.71 -26.47
N SER A 200 -9.01 -10.89 -27.49
CA SER A 200 -8.37 -11.11 -28.80
C SER A 200 -6.84 -11.17 -28.71
N GLN A 201 -6.24 -10.45 -27.76
CA GLN A 201 -4.78 -10.51 -27.53
C GLN A 201 -4.35 -11.86 -26.92
N CYS A 202 -5.15 -12.41 -26.00
CA CYS A 202 -4.88 -13.73 -25.43
C CYS A 202 -5.09 -14.84 -26.48
N GLU A 203 -6.10 -14.71 -27.33
CA GLU A 203 -6.35 -15.64 -28.46
C GLU A 203 -5.23 -15.58 -29.51
N ALA A 204 -4.77 -14.38 -29.88
CA ALA A 204 -3.63 -14.23 -30.76
C ALA A 204 -2.35 -14.84 -30.16
N GLY A 205 -2.09 -14.58 -28.86
CA GLY A 205 -0.96 -15.19 -28.16
C GLY A 205 -1.01 -16.73 -28.14
N ALA A 206 -2.19 -17.31 -28.02
CA ALA A 206 -2.36 -18.76 -28.09
C ALA A 206 -2.01 -19.32 -29.48
N ILE A 207 -2.32 -18.58 -30.55
CA ILE A 207 -1.93 -18.93 -31.94
C ILE A 207 -0.42 -18.81 -32.09
N ASP A 208 0.22 -17.83 -31.46
CA ASP A 208 1.67 -17.59 -31.49
C ASP A 208 2.46 -18.58 -30.59
N GLY A 209 1.78 -19.55 -29.95
CA GLY A 209 2.42 -20.61 -29.20
C GLY A 209 2.51 -20.38 -27.68
N ILE A 210 1.80 -19.38 -27.12
CA ILE A 210 1.64 -19.21 -25.68
C ILE A 210 0.71 -20.30 -25.17
N GLY A 211 1.28 -21.39 -24.59
CA GLY A 211 0.54 -22.58 -24.18
C GLY A 211 0.21 -22.64 -22.69
N ASN A 212 0.72 -21.70 -21.89
CA ASN A 212 0.55 -21.79 -20.44
C ASN A 212 0.22 -20.42 -19.81
N ARG A 213 -0.51 -20.43 -18.67
CA ARG A 213 -0.99 -19.24 -17.96
C ARG A 213 0.13 -18.32 -17.47
N PHE A 214 1.31 -18.85 -17.11
CA PHE A 214 2.46 -18.02 -16.71
C PHE A 214 3.08 -17.29 -17.90
N GLN A 215 3.12 -17.92 -19.08
CA GLN A 215 3.57 -17.25 -20.31
C GLN A 215 2.60 -16.15 -20.71
N GLU A 216 1.29 -16.43 -20.64
CA GLU A 216 0.24 -15.43 -20.89
C GLU A 216 0.38 -14.24 -19.91
N LEU A 217 0.55 -14.52 -18.62
CA LEU A 217 0.76 -13.50 -17.59
C LEU A 217 1.94 -12.61 -17.94
N TRP A 218 3.09 -13.20 -18.27
CA TRP A 218 4.33 -12.45 -18.46
C TRP A 218 4.40 -11.68 -19.76
N HIS A 219 3.89 -12.26 -20.86
CA HIS A 219 4.04 -11.70 -22.20
C HIS A 219 2.83 -10.83 -22.63
N ILE A 220 1.64 -11.08 -22.08
CA ILE A 220 0.43 -10.37 -22.49
C ILE A 220 -0.11 -9.53 -21.32
N LEU A 221 -0.41 -10.14 -20.16
CA LEU A 221 -1.15 -9.45 -19.11
C LEU A 221 -0.32 -8.35 -18.45
N ILE A 222 0.88 -8.65 -17.96
CA ILE A 222 1.75 -7.66 -17.30
C ILE A 222 2.07 -6.45 -18.21
N PRO A 223 2.47 -6.63 -19.49
CA PRO A 223 2.74 -5.48 -20.37
C PRO A 223 1.54 -4.57 -20.60
N ASN A 224 0.33 -5.14 -20.65
CA ASN A 224 -0.90 -4.36 -20.85
C ASN A 224 -1.38 -3.65 -19.57
N MET A 225 -0.94 -4.11 -18.39
CA MET A 225 -1.35 -3.58 -17.09
C MET A 225 -0.38 -2.55 -16.49
N LYS A 226 0.60 -2.04 -17.23
CA LYS A 226 1.65 -1.15 -16.69
C LYS A 226 1.11 0.02 -15.88
N SER A 227 0.05 0.68 -16.34
CA SER A 227 -0.58 1.80 -15.62
C SER A 227 -1.21 1.37 -14.29
N MET A 228 -1.83 0.20 -14.25
CA MET A 228 -2.44 -0.34 -13.03
C MET A 228 -1.38 -0.88 -12.06
N LEU A 229 -0.29 -1.44 -12.57
CA LEU A 229 0.85 -1.86 -11.76
C LEU A 229 1.52 -0.65 -11.09
N LEU A 230 1.72 0.45 -11.80
CA LEU A 230 2.23 1.69 -11.23
C LEU A 230 1.28 2.35 -10.23
N PHE A 231 -0.03 2.23 -10.44
CA PHE A 231 -1.04 2.72 -9.50
C PHE A 231 -1.07 1.90 -8.21
N GLY A 232 -0.83 0.59 -8.29
CA GLY A 232 -0.83 -0.31 -7.14
C GLY A 232 0.44 -0.25 -6.29
N ALA A 233 1.53 0.33 -6.81
CA ALA A 233 2.82 0.45 -6.12
C ALA A 233 2.88 1.69 -5.24
#